data_1d70d3a46cf1c05066060a9df3063b42
#
_entry.id   1d70d3a46cf1c05066060a9df3063b42
#
_cell.length_a   1.000
_cell.length_b   1.000
_cell.length_c   1.000
_cell.angle_alpha   90.00
_cell.angle_beta   90.00
_cell.angle_gamma   90.00
#
_symmetry.space_group_name_H-M   'P 1'
#
loop_
_entity.id
_entity.type
_entity.pdbx_description
1 polymer ?
#
loop_
_entity_poly.entity_id
_entity_poly.type
_entity_poly.pdbx_seq_one_letter_code
_entity_poly.pdbx_strand_id
1 'polypeptide(L)'
;MFKRKKYNRAILALNEFIERYPAIPSTPYAYYLRGVITEEKSASILDEIISDSAQRDVQSVHDAYSYFYLLIDKFPNSKYSEEASKKLVVLKNILARHEFYVALYYTTNGSHIAAINRSKYIIENYPNSLSVADGLHLMAQNYDAINAEELAQDARTVLYASYPNYSPNYKIDR
;
A
#
# COMPACT_ATOMS: atom_id res chain seq x y z
N MET A 1 -24.33 -1.21 -3.45
CA MET A 1 -24.75 0.10 -2.90
C MET A 1 -25.19 0.05 -1.42
N PHE A 2 -25.95 -0.93 -0.96
CA PHE A 2 -26.44 -1.03 0.43
C PHE A 2 -25.33 -1.30 1.48
N LYS A 3 -24.38 -2.19 1.21
CA LYS A 3 -23.24 -2.49 2.11
C LYS A 3 -22.36 -1.24 2.36
N ARG A 4 -22.06 -0.49 1.31
CA ARG A 4 -21.22 0.73 1.39
C ARG A 4 -21.80 1.81 2.32
N LYS A 5 -23.14 1.99 2.32
CA LYS A 5 -23.83 2.91 3.25
C LYS A 5 -23.70 2.47 4.70
N LYS A 6 -23.71 1.14 4.96
CA LYS A 6 -23.55 0.59 6.31
C LYS A 6 -22.13 0.84 6.85
N TYR A 7 -21.09 0.59 6.04
CA TYR A 7 -19.71 0.84 6.45
C TYR A 7 -19.47 2.33 6.79
N ASN A 8 -19.91 3.24 5.95
CA ASN A 8 -19.73 4.67 6.20
C ASN A 8 -20.44 5.14 7.49
N ARG A 9 -21.64 4.64 7.77
CA ARG A 9 -22.36 4.94 9.02
C ARG A 9 -21.62 4.40 10.24
N ALA A 10 -21.09 3.19 10.17
CA ALA A 10 -20.31 2.60 11.26
C ALA A 10 -19.03 3.38 11.53
N ILE A 11 -18.30 3.79 10.49
CA ILE A 11 -17.09 4.62 10.62
C ILE A 11 -17.42 5.97 11.28
N LEU A 12 -18.51 6.63 10.85
CA LEU A 12 -18.94 7.90 11.47
C LEU A 12 -19.27 7.73 12.96
N ALA A 13 -20.04 6.70 13.32
CA ALA A 13 -20.39 6.43 14.73
C ALA A 13 -19.13 6.12 15.57
N LEU A 14 -18.13 5.42 15.00
CA LEU A 14 -16.88 5.17 15.70
C LEU A 14 -16.04 6.45 15.86
N ASN A 15 -16.04 7.35 14.89
CA ASN A 15 -15.38 8.65 15.00
C ASN A 15 -16.01 9.48 16.13
N GLU A 16 -17.34 9.59 16.15
CA GLU A 16 -18.05 10.29 17.23
C GLU A 16 -17.77 9.67 18.61
N PHE A 17 -17.73 8.34 18.70
CA PHE A 17 -17.39 7.64 19.93
C PHE A 17 -15.97 7.96 20.40
N ILE A 18 -14.99 7.92 19.50
CA ILE A 18 -13.57 8.20 19.79
C ILE A 18 -13.38 9.65 20.25
N GLU A 19 -14.07 10.61 19.61
CA GLU A 19 -14.03 12.02 20.02
C GLU A 19 -14.65 12.24 21.40
N ARG A 20 -15.79 11.62 21.65
CA ARG A 20 -16.52 11.78 22.91
C ARG A 20 -15.85 11.07 24.08
N TYR A 21 -15.18 9.96 23.82
CA TYR A 21 -14.61 9.09 24.86
C TYR A 21 -13.15 8.71 24.56
N PRO A 22 -12.22 9.69 24.54
CA PRO A 22 -10.84 9.44 24.07
C PRO A 22 -9.99 8.56 24.99
N ALA A 23 -10.36 8.40 26.26
CA ALA A 23 -9.52 7.79 27.29
C ALA A 23 -10.17 6.63 28.08
N ILE A 24 -11.33 6.12 27.63
CA ILE A 24 -11.94 4.97 28.32
C ILE A 24 -11.35 3.64 27.82
N PRO A 25 -11.47 2.53 28.60
CA PRO A 25 -10.89 1.23 28.26
C PRO A 25 -11.35 0.66 26.90
N SER A 26 -12.51 1.07 26.41
CA SER A 26 -13.06 0.61 25.13
C SER A 26 -12.56 1.40 23.91
N THR A 27 -11.87 2.53 24.11
CA THR A 27 -11.42 3.39 23.02
C THR A 27 -10.44 2.70 22.08
N PRO A 28 -9.44 1.93 22.53
CA PRO A 28 -8.57 1.17 21.62
C PRO A 28 -9.33 0.19 20.73
N TYR A 29 -10.40 -0.43 21.24
CA TYR A 29 -11.27 -1.29 20.44
C TYR A 29 -12.00 -0.52 19.34
N ALA A 30 -12.47 0.69 19.62
CA ALA A 30 -13.13 1.54 18.62
C ALA A 30 -12.17 1.92 17.49
N TYR A 31 -10.90 2.25 17.81
CA TYR A 31 -9.86 2.47 16.80
C TYR A 31 -9.62 1.23 15.94
N TYR A 32 -9.49 0.05 16.57
CA TYR A 32 -9.29 -1.22 15.87
C TYR A 32 -10.47 -1.53 14.93
N LEU A 33 -11.69 -1.45 15.45
CA LEU A 33 -12.91 -1.74 14.69
C LEU A 33 -13.08 -0.80 13.49
N ARG A 34 -12.72 0.48 13.64
CA ARG A 34 -12.72 1.44 12.54
C ARG A 34 -11.77 1.02 11.42
N GLY A 35 -10.57 0.56 11.76
CA GLY A 35 -9.61 0.00 10.80
C GLY A 35 -10.15 -1.23 10.08
N VAL A 36 -10.70 -2.20 10.82
CA VAL A 36 -11.28 -3.44 10.26
C VAL A 36 -12.44 -3.15 9.30
N ILE A 37 -13.39 -2.28 9.70
CA ILE A 37 -14.52 -1.92 8.85
C ILE A 37 -14.06 -1.23 7.55
N THR A 38 -13.02 -0.41 7.64
CA THR A 38 -12.47 0.28 6.46
C THR A 38 -11.73 -0.67 5.54
N GLU A 39 -10.98 -1.63 6.09
CA GLU A 39 -10.35 -2.73 5.35
C GLU A 39 -11.40 -3.60 4.64
N GLU A 40 -12.46 -4.03 5.35
CA GLU A 40 -13.56 -4.81 4.74
C GLU A 40 -14.28 -4.02 3.63
N LYS A 41 -14.43 -2.72 3.81
CA LYS A 41 -14.99 -1.85 2.76
C LYS A 41 -14.12 -1.91 1.50
N SER A 42 -12.79 -1.86 1.62
CA SER A 42 -11.88 -1.96 0.49
C SER A 42 -11.93 -3.33 -0.17
N ALA A 43 -11.92 -4.41 0.60
CA ALA A 43 -12.00 -5.79 0.10
C ALA A 43 -13.33 -6.08 -0.63
N SER A 44 -14.46 -5.58 -0.13
CA SER A 44 -15.78 -5.78 -0.77
C SER A 44 -15.92 -5.12 -2.13
N ILE A 45 -15.05 -4.16 -2.45
CA ILE A 45 -15.00 -3.49 -3.75
C ILE A 45 -14.10 -4.27 -4.71
N LEU A 46 -13.03 -4.89 -4.20
CA LEU A 46 -12.15 -5.77 -4.99
C LEU A 46 -12.88 -7.02 -5.49
N ASP A 47 -13.78 -7.62 -4.66
CA ASP A 47 -14.59 -8.78 -5.05
C ASP A 47 -15.66 -8.46 -6.13
N GLU A 48 -16.15 -7.22 -6.16
CA GLU A 48 -17.24 -6.80 -7.08
C GLU A 48 -16.71 -6.43 -8.48
N ILE A 49 -15.38 -6.24 -8.66
CA ILE A 49 -14.80 -5.70 -9.90
C ILE A 49 -13.45 -6.35 -10.22
N ILE A 50 -13.46 -7.54 -10.80
CA ILE A 50 -12.25 -8.28 -11.21
C ILE A 50 -11.51 -7.67 -12.43
N SER A 51 -11.80 -6.50 -12.95
CA SER A 51 -11.17 -6.07 -14.20
C SER A 51 -10.45 -4.73 -14.26
N ASP A 52 -10.60 -3.80 -13.34
CA ASP A 52 -9.90 -2.49 -13.49
C ASP A 52 -9.81 -1.68 -12.19
N SER A 53 -10.12 -2.29 -11.09
CA SER A 53 -10.43 -1.63 -9.82
C SER A 53 -9.29 -1.56 -8.82
N ALA A 54 -8.17 -2.21 -9.08
CA ALA A 54 -6.95 -2.03 -8.28
C ALA A 54 -6.50 -0.55 -8.23
N GLN A 55 -6.97 0.25 -9.19
CA GLN A 55 -6.72 1.70 -9.23
C GLN A 55 -7.73 2.54 -8.44
N ARG A 56 -8.94 2.04 -8.13
CA ARG A 56 -10.04 2.92 -7.68
C ARG A 56 -10.27 3.03 -6.18
N ASP A 57 -9.81 2.11 -5.37
CA ASP A 57 -10.06 2.19 -3.93
C ASP A 57 -8.81 2.10 -3.05
N VAL A 58 -7.68 2.50 -3.60
CA VAL A 58 -6.43 2.72 -2.85
C VAL A 58 -6.66 3.66 -1.67
N GLN A 59 -7.59 4.61 -1.79
CA GLN A 59 -7.92 5.52 -0.70
C GLN A 59 -8.45 4.77 0.54
N SER A 60 -9.34 3.79 0.38
CA SER A 60 -9.82 3.00 1.54
C SER A 60 -8.71 2.16 2.16
N VAL A 61 -7.74 1.68 1.37
CA VAL A 61 -6.55 0.98 1.90
C VAL A 61 -5.65 1.94 2.69
N HIS A 62 -5.43 3.15 2.19
CA HIS A 62 -4.71 4.21 2.90
C HIS A 62 -5.42 4.61 4.20
N ASP A 63 -6.74 4.75 4.16
CA ASP A 63 -7.54 5.08 5.33
C ASP A 63 -7.43 3.98 6.40
N ALA A 64 -7.56 2.70 6.01
CA ALA A 64 -7.40 1.57 6.91
C ALA A 64 -5.99 1.52 7.54
N TYR A 65 -4.94 1.71 6.70
CA TYR A 65 -3.57 1.81 7.16
C TYR A 65 -3.41 2.92 8.22
N SER A 66 -3.92 4.11 7.94
CA SER A 66 -3.85 5.25 8.85
C SER A 66 -4.58 4.99 10.17
N TYR A 67 -5.72 4.31 10.14
CA TYR A 67 -6.47 3.98 11.35
C TYR A 67 -5.77 2.96 12.23
N PHE A 68 -5.15 1.92 11.67
CA PHE A 68 -4.35 0.97 12.44
C PHE A 68 -3.06 1.60 12.97
N TYR A 69 -2.41 2.46 12.17
CA TYR A 69 -1.24 3.22 12.62
C TYR A 69 -1.58 4.09 13.84
N LEU A 70 -2.66 4.86 13.78
CA LEU A 70 -3.13 5.69 14.90
C LEU A 70 -3.47 4.87 16.16
N LEU A 71 -3.99 3.66 16.00
CA LEU A 71 -4.22 2.75 17.13
C LEU A 71 -2.91 2.41 17.83
N ILE A 72 -1.89 2.02 17.07
CA ILE A 72 -0.60 1.60 17.62
C ILE A 72 0.13 2.78 18.24
N ASP A 73 0.09 3.94 17.60
CA ASP A 73 0.71 5.18 18.09
C ASP A 73 0.11 5.64 19.44
N LYS A 74 -1.22 5.66 19.54
CA LYS A 74 -1.92 6.13 20.74
C LYS A 74 -2.02 5.09 21.85
N PHE A 75 -2.07 3.82 21.52
CA PHE A 75 -2.31 2.72 22.45
C PHE A 75 -1.34 1.54 22.19
N PRO A 76 -0.02 1.74 22.27
CA PRO A 76 0.96 0.71 21.89
C PRO A 76 0.82 -0.60 22.70
N ASN A 77 0.38 -0.50 23.95
CA ASN A 77 0.20 -1.65 24.84
C ASN A 77 -1.22 -2.26 24.82
N SER A 78 -2.06 -1.84 23.87
CA SER A 78 -3.38 -2.42 23.72
C SER A 78 -3.28 -3.84 23.13
N LYS A 79 -4.12 -4.75 23.59
CA LYS A 79 -4.26 -6.09 23.01
C LYS A 79 -4.60 -6.08 21.51
N TYR A 80 -5.12 -4.98 21.01
CA TYR A 80 -5.46 -4.80 19.59
C TYR A 80 -4.27 -4.34 18.74
N SER A 81 -3.19 -3.84 19.36
CA SER A 81 -2.05 -3.25 18.64
C SER A 81 -1.18 -4.30 17.97
N GLU A 82 -1.08 -5.51 18.53
CA GLU A 82 -0.38 -6.64 17.88
C GLU A 82 -1.08 -7.04 16.57
N GLU A 83 -2.40 -7.21 16.62
CA GLU A 83 -3.17 -7.57 15.43
C GLU A 83 -3.17 -6.44 14.38
N ALA A 84 -3.29 -5.19 14.82
CA ALA A 84 -3.17 -4.02 13.96
C ALA A 84 -1.80 -3.96 13.26
N SER A 85 -0.72 -4.32 13.94
CA SER A 85 0.63 -4.37 13.35
C SER A 85 0.72 -5.39 12.22
N LYS A 86 0.12 -6.58 12.38
CA LYS A 86 0.05 -7.59 11.32
C LYS A 86 -0.74 -7.06 10.10
N LYS A 87 -1.86 -6.38 10.35
CA LYS A 87 -2.66 -5.75 9.29
C LYS A 87 -1.91 -4.64 8.56
N LEU A 88 -1.12 -3.83 9.27
CA LEU A 88 -0.28 -2.80 8.64
C LEU A 88 0.70 -3.39 7.63
N VAL A 89 1.31 -4.56 7.92
CA VAL A 89 2.23 -5.22 6.98
C VAL A 89 1.49 -5.61 5.69
N VAL A 90 0.29 -6.18 5.81
CA VAL A 90 -0.53 -6.59 4.66
C VAL A 90 -0.92 -5.37 3.83
N LEU A 91 -1.49 -4.34 4.47
CA LEU A 91 -1.92 -3.10 3.79
C LEU A 91 -0.76 -2.37 3.12
N LYS A 92 0.41 -2.35 3.76
CA LYS A 92 1.64 -1.79 3.18
C LYS A 92 2.04 -2.51 1.88
N ASN A 93 1.96 -3.84 1.86
CA ASN A 93 2.24 -4.61 0.64
C ASN A 93 1.22 -4.35 -0.47
N ILE A 94 -0.06 -4.18 -0.14
CA ILE A 94 -1.10 -3.82 -1.11
C ILE A 94 -0.80 -2.44 -1.72
N LEU A 95 -0.46 -1.44 -0.90
CA LEU A 95 -0.12 -0.09 -1.36
C LEU A 95 1.13 -0.09 -2.25
N ALA A 96 2.18 -0.80 -1.84
CA ALA A 96 3.40 -0.94 -2.63
C ALA A 96 3.15 -1.62 -3.97
N ARG A 97 2.29 -2.65 -3.99
CA ARG A 97 1.92 -3.36 -5.22
C ARG A 97 1.12 -2.48 -6.17
N HIS A 98 0.24 -1.63 -5.64
CA HIS A 98 -0.45 -0.63 -6.45
C HIS A 98 0.54 0.32 -7.14
N GLU A 99 1.50 0.90 -6.40
CA GLU A 99 2.52 1.79 -6.96
C GLU A 99 3.37 1.09 -8.04
N PHE A 100 3.66 -0.21 -7.83
CA PHE A 100 4.33 -1.02 -8.85
C PHE A 100 3.52 -1.11 -10.15
N TYR A 101 2.22 -1.36 -10.10
CA TYR A 101 1.38 -1.39 -11.31
C TYR A 101 1.29 -0.02 -11.99
N VAL A 102 1.29 1.07 -11.21
CA VAL A 102 1.37 2.43 -11.77
C VAL A 102 2.71 2.66 -12.46
N ALA A 103 3.83 2.20 -11.86
CA ALA A 103 5.16 2.27 -12.47
C ALA A 103 5.22 1.44 -13.77
N LEU A 104 4.68 0.23 -13.75
CA LEU A 104 4.61 -0.67 -14.90
C LEU A 104 3.80 -0.05 -16.05
N TYR A 105 2.65 0.55 -15.75
CA TYR A 105 1.84 1.27 -16.71
C TYR A 105 2.61 2.42 -17.37
N TYR A 106 3.35 3.23 -16.61
CA TYR A 106 4.18 4.29 -17.16
C TYR A 106 5.34 3.75 -18.01
N THR A 107 5.93 2.61 -17.62
CA THR A 107 6.98 1.94 -18.40
C THR A 107 6.45 1.49 -19.76
N THR A 108 5.29 0.84 -19.80
CA THR A 108 4.68 0.36 -21.07
C THR A 108 4.27 1.51 -21.98
N ASN A 109 3.92 2.66 -21.43
CA ASN A 109 3.58 3.86 -22.20
C ASN A 109 4.78 4.76 -22.55
N GLY A 110 6.02 4.33 -22.27
CA GLY A 110 7.22 5.10 -22.58
C GLY A 110 7.44 6.35 -21.70
N SER A 111 6.66 6.50 -20.63
CA SER A 111 6.78 7.61 -19.69
C SER A 111 7.85 7.30 -18.61
N HIS A 112 9.09 7.10 -19.05
CA HIS A 112 10.18 6.55 -18.24
C HIS A 112 10.46 7.34 -16.96
N ILE A 113 10.46 8.68 -17.00
CA ILE A 113 10.68 9.50 -15.79
C ILE A 113 9.55 9.30 -14.77
N ALA A 114 8.30 9.18 -15.21
CA ALA A 114 7.19 8.91 -14.32
C ALA A 114 7.30 7.51 -13.69
N ALA A 115 7.71 6.50 -14.46
CA ALA A 115 7.95 5.15 -13.98
C ALA A 115 9.09 5.10 -12.93
N ILE A 116 10.20 5.80 -13.18
CA ILE A 116 11.31 5.95 -12.23
C ILE A 116 10.83 6.57 -10.91
N ASN A 117 10.07 7.65 -10.97
CA ASN A 117 9.55 8.32 -9.78
C ASN A 117 8.62 7.42 -8.95
N ARG A 118 7.77 6.61 -9.61
CA ARG A 118 6.91 5.63 -8.91
C ARG A 118 7.71 4.49 -8.30
N SER A 119 8.71 3.97 -9.02
CA SER A 119 9.63 2.95 -8.50
C SER A 119 10.41 3.47 -7.28
N LYS A 120 10.92 4.69 -7.35
CA LYS A 120 11.58 5.38 -6.24
C LYS A 120 10.64 5.53 -5.04
N TYR A 121 9.38 5.91 -5.27
CA TYR A 121 8.39 6.04 -4.22
C TYR A 121 8.15 4.72 -3.47
N ILE A 122 8.15 3.56 -4.17
CA ILE A 122 8.05 2.23 -3.54
C ILE A 122 9.23 2.02 -2.58
N ILE A 123 10.44 2.30 -3.03
CA ILE A 123 11.68 2.04 -2.27
C ILE A 123 11.72 2.92 -1.01
N GLU A 124 11.36 4.19 -1.13
CA GLU A 124 11.42 5.17 -0.05
C GLU A 124 10.28 5.00 0.98
N ASN A 125 9.06 4.74 0.51
CA ASN A 125 7.89 4.73 1.39
C ASN A 125 7.47 3.32 1.85
N TYR A 126 7.87 2.28 1.10
CA TYR A 126 7.55 0.88 1.38
C TYR A 126 8.80 -0.02 1.40
N PRO A 127 9.88 0.34 2.13
CA PRO A 127 11.20 -0.29 2.02
C PRO A 127 11.24 -1.78 2.35
N ASN A 128 10.26 -2.30 3.10
CA ASN A 128 10.17 -3.71 3.48
C ASN A 128 9.02 -4.43 2.76
N SER A 129 8.51 -3.88 1.66
CA SER A 129 7.45 -4.51 0.89
C SER A 129 8.01 -5.51 -0.12
N LEU A 130 7.15 -6.46 -0.51
CA LEU A 130 7.46 -7.45 -1.55
C LEU A 130 7.67 -6.81 -2.94
N SER A 131 7.25 -5.56 -3.14
CA SER A 131 7.36 -4.85 -4.43
C SER A 131 8.67 -4.07 -4.58
N VAL A 132 9.57 -4.05 -3.59
CA VAL A 132 10.83 -3.30 -3.69
C VAL A 132 11.72 -3.85 -4.81
N ALA A 133 11.86 -5.18 -4.90
CA ALA A 133 12.66 -5.81 -5.95
C ALA A 133 12.11 -5.52 -7.36
N ASP A 134 10.79 -5.62 -7.52
CA ASP A 134 10.10 -5.25 -8.77
C ASP A 134 10.31 -3.76 -9.11
N GLY A 135 10.23 -2.88 -8.09
CA GLY A 135 10.48 -1.45 -8.23
C GLY A 135 11.90 -1.14 -8.68
N LEU A 136 12.92 -1.75 -8.05
CA LEU A 136 14.33 -1.61 -8.44
C LEU A 136 14.57 -2.07 -9.88
N HIS A 137 13.97 -3.19 -10.27
CA HIS A 137 14.08 -3.71 -11.62
C HIS A 137 13.47 -2.78 -12.66
N LEU A 138 12.23 -2.29 -12.44
CA LEU A 138 11.61 -1.30 -13.32
C LEU A 138 12.42 0.01 -13.38
N MET A 139 12.95 0.46 -12.24
CA MET A 139 13.77 1.66 -12.19
C MET A 139 15.02 1.52 -13.08
N ALA A 140 15.73 0.39 -12.98
CA ALA A 140 16.90 0.12 -13.83
C ALA A 140 16.53 0.11 -15.33
N GLN A 141 15.45 -0.59 -15.72
CA GLN A 141 14.99 -0.63 -17.10
C GLN A 141 14.62 0.73 -17.67
N ASN A 142 13.98 1.59 -16.85
CA ASN A 142 13.60 2.93 -17.30
C ASN A 142 14.80 3.89 -17.34
N TYR A 143 15.82 3.71 -16.50
CA TYR A 143 17.09 4.42 -16.65
C TYR A 143 17.82 4.04 -17.95
N ASP A 144 17.86 2.74 -18.31
CA ASP A 144 18.41 2.32 -19.61
C ASP A 144 17.68 2.99 -20.77
N ALA A 145 16.35 3.02 -20.72
CA ALA A 145 15.52 3.59 -21.78
C ALA A 145 15.77 5.08 -22.03
N ILE A 146 16.29 5.80 -21.04
CA ILE A 146 16.68 7.22 -21.15
C ILE A 146 18.19 7.43 -21.26
N ASN A 147 18.96 6.37 -21.52
CA ASN A 147 20.43 6.35 -21.64
C ASN A 147 21.17 6.84 -20.36
N ALA A 148 20.61 6.62 -19.19
CA ALA A 148 21.20 6.91 -17.88
C ALA A 148 21.90 5.64 -17.33
N GLU A 149 22.93 5.15 -18.01
CA GLU A 149 23.56 3.85 -17.78
C GLU A 149 24.12 3.68 -16.35
N GLU A 150 24.75 4.73 -15.79
CA GLU A 150 25.28 4.69 -14.42
C GLU A 150 24.17 4.45 -13.39
N LEU A 151 23.06 5.19 -13.50
CA LEU A 151 21.91 5.03 -12.59
C LEU A 151 21.22 3.67 -12.76
N ALA A 152 21.18 3.16 -13.98
CA ALA A 152 20.66 1.81 -14.25
C ALA A 152 21.52 0.74 -13.58
N GLN A 153 22.85 0.89 -13.66
CA GLN A 153 23.79 -0.03 -13.02
C GLN A 153 23.73 0.05 -11.49
N ASP A 154 23.59 1.24 -10.92
CA ASP A 154 23.42 1.42 -9.47
C ASP A 154 22.15 0.71 -8.98
N ALA A 155 21.02 0.89 -9.67
CA ALA A 155 19.77 0.22 -9.34
C ALA A 155 19.88 -1.31 -9.40
N ARG A 156 20.58 -1.86 -10.41
CA ARG A 156 20.87 -3.30 -10.51
C ARG A 156 21.78 -3.78 -9.39
N THR A 157 22.79 -3.00 -9.03
CA THR A 157 23.72 -3.34 -7.95
C THR A 157 22.96 -3.49 -6.66
N VAL A 158 22.09 -2.53 -6.32
CA VAL A 158 21.22 -2.60 -5.13
C VAL A 158 20.26 -3.78 -5.20
N LEU A 159 19.65 -4.01 -6.36
CA LEU A 159 18.72 -5.12 -6.57
C LEU A 159 19.39 -6.46 -6.25
N TYR A 160 20.49 -6.78 -6.91
CA TYR A 160 21.11 -8.09 -6.77
C TYR A 160 21.91 -8.27 -5.48
N ALA A 161 22.38 -7.18 -4.86
CA ALA A 161 22.92 -7.24 -3.51
C ALA A 161 21.86 -7.60 -2.45
N SER A 162 20.65 -7.08 -2.62
CA SER A 162 19.54 -7.32 -1.67
C SER A 162 18.70 -8.54 -2.01
N TYR A 163 18.58 -8.87 -3.28
CA TYR A 163 17.75 -9.95 -3.83
C TYR A 163 18.51 -10.78 -4.87
N PRO A 164 19.50 -11.61 -4.45
CA PRO A 164 20.43 -12.30 -5.37
C PRO A 164 19.75 -13.21 -6.40
N ASN A 165 18.59 -13.79 -6.03
CA ASN A 165 17.82 -14.72 -6.86
C ASN A 165 16.60 -14.06 -7.52
N TYR A 166 16.57 -12.73 -7.58
CA TYR A 166 15.43 -12.03 -8.17
C TYR A 166 15.26 -12.39 -9.65
N SER A 167 14.03 -12.72 -10.01
CA SER A 167 13.56 -12.88 -11.38
C SER A 167 12.18 -12.25 -11.51
N PRO A 168 11.96 -11.36 -12.49
CA PRO A 168 10.66 -10.71 -12.66
C PRO A 168 9.59 -11.73 -13.04
N ASN A 169 8.41 -11.64 -12.41
CA ASN A 169 7.25 -12.48 -12.71
C ASN A 169 6.16 -11.72 -13.49
N TYR A 170 6.51 -10.61 -14.10
CA TYR A 170 5.65 -9.78 -14.94
C TYR A 170 6.26 -9.55 -16.32
N LYS A 171 5.41 -9.17 -17.27
CA LYS A 171 5.84 -8.83 -18.65
C LYS A 171 5.63 -7.35 -18.90
N ILE A 172 6.51 -6.77 -19.71
CA ILE A 172 6.33 -5.45 -20.29
C ILE A 172 5.92 -5.71 -21.74
N ASP A 173 4.62 -5.61 -22.02
CA ASP A 173 4.13 -5.66 -23.39
C ASP A 173 4.54 -4.35 -24.09
N ARG A 174 5.37 -4.47 -25.11
CA ARG A 174 5.85 -3.36 -25.94
C ARG A 174 4.95 -3.17 -27.15
#